data_6381a7b7790def6931e421726a1f30fe
#
_entry.id   6381a7b7790def6931e421726a1f30fe
#
_cell.length_a   1.000
_cell.length_b   1.000
_cell.length_c   1.000
_cell.angle_alpha   90.00
_cell.angle_beta   90.00
_cell.angle_gamma   90.00
#
_symmetry.space_group_name_H-M   'P 1'
#
loop_
_entity.id
_entity.type
_entity.pdbx_description
1 polymer ?
#
loop_
_entity_poly.entity_id
_entity_poly.type
_entity_poly.pdbx_seq_one_letter_code
_entity_poly.pdbx_strand_id
1 'polypeptide(L)'
;KFIHQDKENGGELYKHTRHQLKHRSRALYTCKKKVEDKKSIEERPEVISQKTEFGHWEIDLIVGAGNKGAILTLVEMTTKMLFMKKLKEGKKAKSLADELIDMTLPYKNYIKTITADNGNEFSDFKRVEKKLSLQFFFAHPYSSWERGLSEHTNGLVRQYIPKNTDF
;
A
#
# COMPACT_ATOMS: atom_id res chain seq x y z
N LYS A 1 17.00 20.53 20.92
CA LYS A 1 17.18 21.96 21.28
C LYS A 1 18.52 22.52 20.75
N PHE A 2 19.69 21.96 21.08
CA PHE A 2 20.99 22.47 20.69
C PHE A 2 21.17 22.75 19.19
N ILE A 3 20.84 21.78 18.32
CA ILE A 3 20.95 21.92 16.86
C ILE A 3 20.02 23.00 16.29
N HIS A 4 18.87 23.24 16.90
CA HIS A 4 17.99 24.34 16.50
C HIS A 4 18.59 25.70 16.85
N GLN A 5 19.11 25.83 18.06
CA GLN A 5 19.80 27.05 18.49
C GLN A 5 21.05 27.36 17.63
N ASP A 6 21.84 26.30 17.31
CA ASP A 6 23.00 26.44 16.43
C ASP A 6 22.56 27.01 15.06
N LYS A 7 21.48 26.47 14.48
CA LYS A 7 20.92 26.94 13.19
C LYS A 7 20.42 28.38 13.27
N GLU A 8 19.74 28.75 14.36
CA GLU A 8 19.26 30.13 14.60
C GLU A 8 20.43 31.10 14.72
N ASN A 9 21.57 30.65 15.27
CA ASN A 9 22.82 31.43 15.38
C ASN A 9 23.70 31.34 14.11
N GLY A 10 23.16 30.81 12.98
CA GLY A 10 23.91 30.73 11.72
C GLY A 10 24.85 29.52 11.61
N GLY A 11 24.82 28.58 12.55
CA GLY A 11 25.62 27.36 12.53
C GLY A 11 25.07 26.32 11.51
N GLU A 12 25.90 25.34 11.19
CA GLU A 12 25.63 24.37 10.11
C GLU A 12 25.41 22.92 10.62
N LEU A 13 25.37 22.67 11.92
CA LEU A 13 25.22 21.33 12.48
C LEU A 13 23.98 20.60 12.00
N TYR A 14 22.90 21.33 11.69
CA TYR A 14 21.68 20.74 11.16
C TYR A 14 21.88 20.04 9.82
N LYS A 15 22.88 20.42 9.01
CA LYS A 15 23.18 19.78 7.71
C LYS A 15 23.64 18.33 7.89
N HIS A 16 24.21 17.98 9.04
CA HIS A 16 24.68 16.65 9.39
C HIS A 16 23.61 15.77 10.05
N THR A 17 22.39 16.31 10.27
CA THR A 17 21.28 15.51 10.78
C THR A 17 20.56 14.77 9.65
N ARG A 18 19.96 13.60 9.97
CA ARG A 18 19.24 12.75 9.00
C ARG A 18 18.18 13.50 8.19
N HIS A 19 17.52 14.47 8.76
CA HIS A 19 16.44 15.23 8.11
C HIS A 19 16.79 16.70 7.85
N GLN A 20 18.01 17.13 8.19
CA GLN A 20 18.49 18.50 7.98
C GLN A 20 17.53 19.58 8.51
N LEU A 21 16.77 19.27 9.57
CA LEU A 21 15.69 20.11 10.10
C LEU A 21 14.70 20.63 9.04
N LYS A 22 14.57 19.90 7.91
CA LYS A 22 13.55 20.21 6.92
C LYS A 22 12.18 19.88 7.50
N HIS A 23 11.47 20.89 7.99
CA HIS A 23 10.05 20.74 8.25
C HIS A 23 9.34 20.55 6.91
N ARG A 24 8.72 19.38 6.69
CA ARG A 24 7.65 19.31 5.71
C ARG A 24 6.54 20.25 6.22
N SER A 25 6.33 21.37 5.53
CA SER A 25 5.09 22.10 5.71
C SER A 25 3.95 21.06 5.59
N ARG A 26 3.15 20.90 6.65
CA ARG A 26 1.91 20.14 6.53
C ARG A 26 1.12 20.88 5.44
N ALA A 27 1.10 20.35 4.24
CA ALA A 27 0.18 20.81 3.23
C ALA A 27 -1.17 20.90 3.92
N LEU A 28 -1.80 22.09 3.85
CA LEU A 28 -3.14 22.32 4.36
C LEU A 28 -3.97 21.09 4.00
N TYR A 29 -4.53 20.47 5.02
CA TYR A 29 -5.25 19.22 4.93
C TYR A 29 -6.45 19.46 4.01
N THR A 30 -6.24 19.36 2.71
CA THR A 30 -7.35 19.27 1.77
C THR A 30 -8.11 18.04 2.20
N CYS A 31 -9.30 18.26 2.70
CA CYS A 31 -10.21 17.20 3.15
C CYS A 31 -10.36 16.24 1.99
N LYS A 32 -9.54 15.17 1.96
CA LYS A 32 -9.67 14.11 0.96
C LYS A 32 -11.08 13.59 1.13
N LYS A 33 -11.89 13.60 0.07
CA LYS A 33 -13.19 12.96 0.09
C LYS A 33 -13.02 11.58 0.72
N LYS A 34 -13.58 11.41 1.91
CA LYS A 34 -13.61 10.11 2.57
C LYS A 34 -14.38 9.21 1.61
N VAL A 35 -13.74 8.16 1.09
CA VAL A 35 -14.47 7.15 0.33
C VAL A 35 -15.35 6.47 1.38
N GLU A 36 -16.63 6.71 1.29
CA GLU A 36 -17.64 6.15 2.20
C GLU A 36 -17.68 4.63 1.99
N ASP A 37 -18.02 3.88 3.05
CA ASP A 37 -18.19 2.42 3.07
C ASP A 37 -16.90 1.57 3.00
N LYS A 38 -15.76 2.09 3.39
CA LYS A 38 -14.55 1.27 3.61
C LYS A 38 -14.71 0.47 4.90
N LYS A 39 -14.68 -0.86 4.81
CA LYS A 39 -14.63 -1.74 6.00
C LYS A 39 -13.27 -1.62 6.66
N SER A 40 -13.26 -1.37 7.97
CA SER A 40 -12.04 -1.34 8.77
C SER A 40 -11.43 -2.74 8.87
N ILE A 41 -10.10 -2.81 9.04
CA ILE A 41 -9.40 -4.05 9.37
C ILE A 41 -9.92 -4.67 10.68
N GLU A 42 -10.50 -3.87 11.59
CA GLU A 42 -11.13 -4.34 12.83
C GLU A 42 -12.38 -5.18 12.58
N GLU A 43 -13.09 -4.95 11.49
CA GLU A 43 -14.26 -5.74 11.09
C GLU A 43 -13.87 -7.08 10.46
N ARG A 44 -12.57 -7.32 10.31
CA ARG A 44 -12.02 -8.52 9.68
C ARG A 44 -12.19 -9.71 10.65
N PRO A 45 -12.76 -10.83 10.19
CA PRO A 45 -12.85 -12.06 11.01
C PRO A 45 -11.48 -12.48 11.54
N GLU A 46 -11.42 -12.93 12.78
CA GLU A 46 -10.19 -13.30 13.47
C GLU A 46 -9.41 -14.42 12.75
N VAL A 47 -10.12 -15.36 12.11
CA VAL A 47 -9.52 -16.45 11.33
C VAL A 47 -8.53 -15.95 10.28
N ILE A 48 -8.77 -14.76 9.73
CA ILE A 48 -7.87 -14.15 8.76
C ILE A 48 -6.54 -13.75 9.40
N SER A 49 -6.61 -13.23 10.63
CA SER A 49 -5.42 -12.81 11.40
C SER A 49 -4.57 -14.01 11.83
N GLN A 50 -5.20 -15.15 12.04
CA GLN A 50 -4.51 -16.42 12.37
C GLN A 50 -3.76 -17.01 11.19
N LYS A 51 -4.04 -16.59 9.94
CA LYS A 51 -3.38 -17.03 8.70
C LYS A 51 -3.41 -18.56 8.50
N THR A 52 -4.46 -19.19 8.94
CA THR A 52 -4.66 -20.66 8.86
C THR A 52 -5.47 -21.09 7.65
N GLU A 53 -6.24 -20.18 7.09
CA GLU A 53 -7.12 -20.43 5.96
C GLU A 53 -6.58 -19.76 4.69
N PHE A 54 -6.60 -20.51 3.57
CA PHE A 54 -6.25 -19.99 2.25
C PHE A 54 -7.33 -19.07 1.68
N GLY A 55 -6.89 -18.07 0.92
CA GLY A 55 -7.79 -17.18 0.19
C GLY A 55 -7.85 -15.75 0.75
N HIS A 56 -7.02 -15.42 1.73
CA HIS A 56 -6.90 -14.09 2.30
C HIS A 56 -5.62 -13.42 1.82
N TRP A 57 -5.75 -12.24 1.23
CA TRP A 57 -4.67 -11.58 0.52
C TRP A 57 -4.38 -10.18 1.06
N GLU A 58 -3.13 -9.79 1.03
CA GLU A 58 -2.70 -8.40 1.22
C GLU A 58 -2.28 -7.80 -0.12
N ILE A 59 -2.74 -6.59 -0.41
CA ILE A 59 -2.43 -5.85 -1.64
C ILE A 59 -1.59 -4.61 -1.33
N ASP A 60 -0.59 -4.34 -2.18
CA ASP A 60 0.25 -3.15 -2.05
C ASP A 60 0.83 -2.75 -3.41
N LEU A 61 1.54 -1.63 -3.47
CA LEU A 61 2.20 -1.12 -4.67
C LEU A 61 3.70 -0.92 -4.46
N ILE A 62 4.48 -1.43 -5.39
CA ILE A 62 5.89 -1.08 -5.54
C ILE A 62 5.98 0.06 -6.55
N VAL A 63 6.34 1.25 -6.08
CA VAL A 63 6.38 2.46 -6.90
C VAL A 63 7.77 2.69 -7.46
N GLY A 64 7.84 3.03 -8.74
CA GLY A 64 9.06 3.30 -9.49
C GLY A 64 9.59 4.73 -9.32
N ALA A 65 10.62 5.04 -10.09
CA ALA A 65 11.27 6.35 -10.12
C ALA A 65 10.26 7.46 -10.44
N GLY A 66 10.39 8.59 -9.75
CA GLY A 66 9.56 9.77 -10.00
C GLY A 66 8.05 9.55 -9.89
N ASN A 67 7.58 8.44 -9.27
CA ASN A 67 6.17 8.03 -9.19
C ASN A 67 5.52 7.74 -10.56
N LYS A 68 6.30 7.46 -11.61
CA LYS A 68 5.78 7.30 -12.98
C LYS A 68 5.24 5.90 -13.26
N GLY A 69 5.82 4.87 -12.70
CA GLY A 69 5.36 3.50 -12.84
C GLY A 69 5.03 2.86 -11.49
N ALA A 70 4.29 1.75 -11.52
CA ALA A 70 4.02 0.96 -10.32
C ALA A 70 3.84 -0.52 -10.69
N ILE A 71 4.20 -1.39 -9.75
CA ILE A 71 3.91 -2.82 -9.79
C ILE A 71 2.91 -3.10 -8.68
N LEU A 72 1.79 -3.70 -9.04
CA LEU A 72 0.81 -4.24 -8.12
C LEU A 72 1.36 -5.54 -7.53
N THR A 73 1.36 -5.67 -6.23
CA THR A 73 1.68 -6.89 -5.51
C THR A 73 0.47 -7.38 -4.74
N LEU A 74 0.18 -8.66 -4.81
CA LEU A 74 -0.91 -9.32 -4.11
C LEU A 74 -0.35 -10.59 -3.48
N VAL A 75 -0.31 -10.65 -2.15
CA VAL A 75 0.32 -11.73 -1.38
C VAL A 75 -0.72 -12.51 -0.61
N GLU A 76 -0.77 -13.83 -0.79
CA GLU A 76 -1.63 -14.73 -0.02
C GLU A 76 -1.07 -14.93 1.40
N MET A 77 -1.95 -14.81 2.41
CA MET A 77 -1.51 -14.69 3.81
C MET A 77 -1.00 -16.00 4.41
N THR A 78 -1.48 -17.15 3.94
CA THR A 78 -1.10 -18.49 4.46
C THR A 78 0.12 -19.04 3.73
N THR A 79 0.04 -19.13 2.41
CA THR A 79 1.07 -19.76 1.56
C THR A 79 2.21 -18.84 1.17
N LYS A 80 2.03 -17.53 1.33
CA LYS A 80 2.94 -16.47 0.87
C LYS A 80 3.06 -16.41 -0.66
N MET A 81 2.12 -17.01 -1.38
CA MET A 81 2.07 -16.91 -2.84
C MET A 81 1.94 -15.45 -3.26
N LEU A 82 2.76 -15.04 -4.20
CA LEU A 82 2.85 -13.68 -4.68
C LEU A 82 2.39 -13.59 -6.13
N PHE A 83 1.40 -12.73 -6.39
CA PHE A 83 1.09 -12.24 -7.71
C PHE A 83 1.65 -10.83 -7.90
N MET A 84 2.24 -10.58 -9.05
CA MET A 84 2.76 -9.25 -9.40
C MET A 84 2.33 -8.87 -10.81
N LYS A 85 1.96 -7.60 -10.99
CA LYS A 85 1.62 -7.06 -12.31
C LYS A 85 2.06 -5.61 -12.43
N LYS A 86 2.79 -5.30 -13.51
CA LYS A 86 3.11 -3.91 -13.86
C LYS A 86 1.83 -3.19 -14.29
N LEU A 87 1.58 -2.02 -13.67
CA LEU A 87 0.43 -1.20 -14.00
C LEU A 87 0.73 -0.32 -15.24
N LYS A 88 -0.16 -0.34 -16.22
CA LYS A 88 -0.02 0.43 -17.48
C LYS A 88 -0.09 1.94 -17.26
N GLU A 89 -0.95 2.38 -16.37
CA GLU A 89 -1.24 3.79 -16.11
C GLU A 89 -0.80 4.25 -14.69
N GLY A 90 0.21 3.60 -14.12
CA GLY A 90 0.68 3.90 -12.77
C GLY A 90 -0.40 3.69 -11.70
N LYS A 91 -0.58 4.65 -10.77
CA LYS A 91 -1.44 4.50 -9.60
C LYS A 91 -2.90 4.94 -9.80
N LYS A 92 -3.38 5.05 -11.03
CA LYS A 92 -4.78 5.44 -11.25
C LYS A 92 -5.73 4.34 -10.75
N ALA A 93 -6.67 4.70 -9.86
CA ALA A 93 -7.56 3.75 -9.19
C ALA A 93 -8.35 2.86 -10.16
N LYS A 94 -8.88 3.44 -11.23
CA LYS A 94 -9.65 2.68 -12.23
C LYS A 94 -8.78 1.66 -12.95
N SER A 95 -7.60 2.05 -13.43
CA SER A 95 -6.67 1.16 -14.12
C SER A 95 -6.14 0.06 -13.18
N LEU A 96 -5.85 0.41 -11.91
CA LEU A 96 -5.45 -0.56 -10.90
C LEU A 96 -6.54 -1.61 -10.67
N ALA A 97 -7.80 -1.17 -10.53
CA ALA A 97 -8.91 -2.09 -10.34
C ALA A 97 -9.12 -3.01 -11.55
N ASP A 98 -8.97 -2.50 -12.78
CA ASP A 98 -9.04 -3.33 -14.00
C ASP A 98 -7.92 -4.38 -14.02
N GLU A 99 -6.67 -3.97 -13.80
CA GLU A 99 -5.52 -4.88 -13.78
C GLU A 99 -5.59 -5.92 -12.64
N LEU A 100 -6.12 -5.52 -11.47
CA LEU A 100 -6.37 -6.44 -10.35
C LEU A 100 -7.43 -7.48 -10.72
N ILE A 101 -8.55 -7.05 -11.30
CA ILE A 101 -9.62 -7.94 -11.74
C ILE A 101 -9.08 -8.92 -12.79
N ASP A 102 -8.41 -8.43 -13.82
CA ASP A 102 -7.87 -9.27 -14.90
C ASP A 102 -6.86 -10.31 -14.38
N MET A 103 -6.01 -9.92 -13.43
CA MET A 103 -5.03 -10.81 -12.83
C MET A 103 -5.66 -11.91 -11.97
N THR A 104 -6.76 -11.58 -11.29
CA THR A 104 -7.35 -12.45 -10.26
C THR A 104 -8.59 -13.20 -10.73
N LEU A 105 -9.22 -12.78 -11.82
CA LEU A 105 -10.45 -13.39 -12.34
C LEU A 105 -10.35 -14.91 -12.55
N PRO A 106 -9.23 -15.47 -13.07
CA PRO A 106 -9.09 -16.93 -13.22
C PRO A 106 -9.08 -17.68 -11.87
N TYR A 107 -8.76 -16.97 -10.80
CA TYR A 107 -8.63 -17.51 -9.44
C TYR A 107 -9.72 -17.04 -8.49
N LYS A 108 -10.81 -16.46 -9.02
CA LYS A 108 -11.91 -15.85 -8.27
C LYS A 108 -12.40 -16.71 -7.11
N ASN A 109 -12.56 -18.02 -7.33
CA ASN A 109 -13.08 -18.94 -6.30
C ASN A 109 -12.09 -19.18 -5.13
N TYR A 110 -10.85 -18.77 -5.29
CA TYR A 110 -9.78 -18.92 -4.30
C TYR A 110 -9.41 -17.62 -3.60
N ILE A 111 -10.11 -16.51 -3.90
CA ILE A 111 -9.86 -15.20 -3.29
C ILE A 111 -11.10 -14.79 -2.51
N LYS A 112 -10.99 -14.85 -1.18
CA LYS A 112 -12.08 -14.55 -0.25
C LYS A 112 -12.06 -13.10 0.20
N THR A 113 -10.88 -12.61 0.58
CA THR A 113 -10.72 -11.24 1.06
C THR A 113 -9.41 -10.61 0.56
N ILE A 114 -9.42 -9.29 0.45
CA ILE A 114 -8.24 -8.49 0.16
C ILE A 114 -8.11 -7.41 1.24
N THR A 115 -6.93 -7.26 1.84
CA THR A 115 -6.61 -6.18 2.77
C THR A 115 -5.67 -5.18 2.11
N ALA A 116 -6.06 -3.90 2.06
CA ALA A 116 -5.31 -2.80 1.48
C ALA A 116 -4.97 -1.72 2.53
N ASP A 117 -4.11 -0.76 2.16
CA ASP A 117 -4.01 0.49 2.90
C ASP A 117 -5.12 1.48 2.51
N ASN A 118 -5.13 2.64 3.15
CA ASN A 118 -6.08 3.69 2.85
C ASN A 118 -5.69 4.58 1.64
N GLY A 119 -4.80 4.09 0.77
CA GLY A 119 -4.39 4.81 -0.43
C GLY A 119 -5.55 5.15 -1.36
N ASN A 120 -5.45 6.28 -2.06
CA ASN A 120 -6.46 6.69 -3.04
C ASN A 120 -6.48 5.76 -4.26
N GLU A 121 -5.40 5.06 -4.51
CA GLU A 121 -5.25 4.06 -5.56
C GLU A 121 -6.23 2.89 -5.43
N PHE A 122 -6.70 2.62 -4.21
CA PHE A 122 -7.69 1.58 -3.94
C PHE A 122 -9.12 2.12 -3.82
N SER A 123 -9.39 3.35 -4.27
CA SER A 123 -10.73 3.96 -4.15
C SER A 123 -11.82 3.26 -4.98
N ASP A 124 -11.46 2.52 -6.03
CA ASP A 124 -12.41 1.76 -6.88
C ASP A 124 -12.62 0.31 -6.40
N PHE A 125 -12.37 0.05 -5.10
CA PHE A 125 -12.48 -1.28 -4.49
C PHE A 125 -13.87 -1.91 -4.60
N LYS A 126 -14.94 -1.13 -4.55
CA LYS A 126 -16.33 -1.63 -4.68
C LYS A 126 -16.57 -2.35 -5.99
N ARG A 127 -15.93 -1.90 -7.07
CA ARG A 127 -16.00 -2.56 -8.37
C ARG A 127 -15.29 -3.91 -8.35
N VAL A 128 -14.15 -3.99 -7.65
CA VAL A 128 -13.40 -5.24 -7.44
C VAL A 128 -14.23 -6.22 -6.61
N GLU A 129 -14.79 -5.78 -5.47
CA GLU A 129 -15.67 -6.58 -4.61
C GLU A 129 -16.81 -7.19 -5.40
N LYS A 130 -17.50 -6.37 -6.21
CA LYS A 130 -18.64 -6.82 -7.02
C LYS A 130 -18.23 -7.84 -8.08
N LYS A 131 -17.13 -7.60 -8.80
CA LYS A 131 -16.68 -8.48 -9.89
C LYS A 131 -16.14 -9.82 -9.39
N LEU A 132 -15.39 -9.81 -8.32
CA LEU A 132 -14.74 -10.99 -7.76
C LEU A 132 -15.56 -11.67 -6.66
N SER A 133 -16.64 -11.02 -6.18
CA SER A 133 -17.50 -11.53 -5.08
C SER A 133 -16.70 -11.76 -3.79
N LEU A 134 -15.80 -10.84 -3.44
CA LEU A 134 -14.95 -10.87 -2.26
C LEU A 134 -15.21 -9.67 -1.33
N GLN A 135 -14.54 -9.63 -0.18
CA GLN A 135 -14.59 -8.49 0.74
C GLN A 135 -13.25 -7.76 0.78
N PHE A 136 -13.30 -6.44 0.77
CA PHE A 136 -12.16 -5.56 0.96
C PHE A 136 -12.12 -5.04 2.41
N PHE A 137 -10.92 -5.06 3.01
CA PHE A 137 -10.66 -4.45 4.31
C PHE A 137 -9.53 -3.43 4.18
N PHE A 138 -9.58 -2.40 5.02
CA PHE A 138 -8.60 -1.33 4.99
C PHE A 138 -7.89 -1.20 6.34
N ALA A 139 -6.56 -1.22 6.29
CA ALA A 139 -5.72 -0.97 7.44
C ALA A 139 -5.88 0.47 7.95
N HIS A 140 -5.57 0.72 9.21
CA HIS A 140 -5.59 2.08 9.75
C HIS A 140 -4.53 2.98 9.09
N PRO A 141 -4.79 4.26 8.98
CA PRO A 141 -3.79 5.22 8.53
C PRO A 141 -2.53 5.14 9.40
N TYR A 142 -1.36 5.13 8.78
CA TYR A 142 -0.05 5.07 9.44
C TYR A 142 0.24 3.78 10.22
N SER A 143 -0.53 2.70 10.01
CA SER A 143 -0.39 1.41 10.69
C SER A 143 0.18 0.34 9.75
N SER A 144 1.42 0.53 9.29
CA SER A 144 2.08 -0.40 8.34
C SER A 144 2.22 -1.81 8.89
N TRP A 145 2.34 -1.96 10.23
CA TRP A 145 2.43 -3.26 10.90
C TRP A 145 1.21 -4.17 10.70
N GLU A 146 0.03 -3.59 10.41
CA GLU A 146 -1.20 -4.33 10.12
C GLU A 146 -1.13 -5.10 8.80
N ARG A 147 -0.18 -4.74 7.93
CA ARG A 147 0.11 -5.37 6.62
C ARG A 147 1.57 -5.80 6.52
N GLY A 148 2.12 -6.33 7.62
CA GLY A 148 3.53 -6.69 7.72
C GLY A 148 3.97 -7.71 6.68
N LEU A 149 3.07 -8.55 6.14
CA LEU A 149 3.40 -9.51 5.09
C LEU A 149 3.68 -8.82 3.76
N SER A 150 2.83 -7.89 3.33
CA SER A 150 3.06 -7.10 2.10
C SER A 150 4.34 -6.29 2.21
N GLU A 151 4.59 -5.65 3.37
CA GLU A 151 5.81 -4.88 3.60
C GLU A 151 7.06 -5.76 3.50
N HIS A 152 7.05 -6.93 4.15
CA HIS A 152 8.15 -7.90 4.09
C HIS A 152 8.38 -8.38 2.66
N THR A 153 7.32 -8.82 1.96
CA THR A 153 7.40 -9.33 0.59
C THR A 153 7.90 -8.26 -0.38
N ASN A 154 7.39 -7.04 -0.27
CA ASN A 154 7.88 -5.92 -1.06
C ASN A 154 9.36 -5.60 -0.77
N GLY A 155 9.81 -5.80 0.48
CA GLY A 155 11.22 -5.72 0.85
C GLY A 155 12.09 -6.75 0.13
N LEU A 156 11.62 -8.00 -0.02
CA LEU A 156 12.31 -9.03 -0.79
C LEU A 156 12.33 -8.71 -2.28
N VAL A 157 11.20 -8.28 -2.85
CA VAL A 157 11.13 -7.86 -4.27
C VAL A 157 12.08 -6.69 -4.54
N ARG A 158 12.24 -5.78 -3.59
CA ARG A 158 13.16 -4.63 -3.70
C ARG A 158 14.65 -5.01 -3.75
N GLN A 159 15.02 -6.22 -3.41
CA GLN A 159 16.40 -6.73 -3.62
C GLN A 159 16.68 -6.91 -5.12
N TYR A 160 15.67 -7.23 -5.92
CA TYR A 160 15.78 -7.43 -7.38
C TYR A 160 15.32 -6.19 -8.17
N ILE A 161 14.41 -5.42 -7.61
CA ILE A 161 13.86 -4.19 -8.19
C ILE A 161 14.13 -3.03 -7.20
N PRO A 162 15.34 -2.44 -7.20
CA PRO A 162 15.72 -1.41 -6.26
C PRO A 162 14.79 -0.17 -6.30
N LYS A 163 14.84 0.65 -5.26
CA LYS A 163 14.18 1.96 -5.28
C LYS A 163 14.74 2.79 -6.43
N ASN A 164 13.90 3.60 -7.06
CA ASN A 164 14.21 4.42 -8.22
C ASN A 164 14.44 3.63 -9.54
N THR A 165 14.06 2.35 -9.60
CA THR A 165 13.93 1.65 -10.88
C THR A 165 12.84 2.32 -11.71
N ASP A 166 13.10 2.55 -12.99
CA ASP A 166 12.09 2.98 -13.96
C ASP A 166 11.29 1.77 -14.47
N PHE A 167 9.96 1.90 -14.51
CA PHE A 167 9.04 0.81 -14.87
C PHE A 167 8.36 1.06 -16.20
#